data_cd1d4fe417f1fa06e6cc37b36bd7f7ba
#
_entry.id   cd1d4fe417f1fa06e6cc37b36bd7f7ba
#
_cell.length_a   1.000
_cell.length_b   1.000
_cell.length_c   1.000
_cell.angle_alpha   90.00
_cell.angle_beta   90.00
_cell.angle_gamma   90.00
#
_symmetry.space_group_name_H-M   'P 1'
#
loop_
_entity.id
_entity.type
_entity.pdbx_description
1 polymer ?
#
loop_
_entity_poly.entity_id
_entity_poly.type
_entity_poly.pdbx_seq_one_letter_code
_entity_poly.pdbx_strand_id
1 'polypeptide(L)'
;MNSQAPLVKIRDLHFSHGDRVIFDGVDIDIPQGRVTAIMGPSGTGKTTLLKLIGGQLRPSKGTILVDGEDVHRLSRKALYRLRMRMGMLFQSGALLTDLKVYDNVAYPLREHTNLPESMIRRLVLMKLEAVGLRGARGLMPAELSGGMARRVALARAIALDPMMVMYDEPFTGQDPISMGVLAQLVRRLNDAARLTSILVSHDVEETAGISDLIYVLSGGKVIESGTPQALGVSRSPAVKQFMGGLPDGPVGFHYSAPTLSDDLLTMRGAS
;
A
#
# COMPACT_ATOMS: atom_id res chain seq x y z
N MET A 1 23.95 14.22 -5.76
CA MET A 1 22.91 13.21 -5.43
C MET A 1 23.06 12.07 -6.41
N ASN A 2 23.60 10.92 -6.01
CA ASN A 2 23.68 9.75 -6.88
C ASN A 2 22.24 9.32 -7.22
N SER A 3 21.85 9.48 -8.47
CA SER A 3 20.55 9.02 -8.97
C SER A 3 20.62 7.50 -9.15
N GLN A 4 20.45 6.77 -8.05
CA GLN A 4 20.15 5.33 -8.15
C GLN A 4 18.84 5.18 -8.93
N ALA A 5 18.81 4.23 -9.88
CA ALA A 5 17.58 3.93 -10.62
C ALA A 5 16.44 3.57 -9.63
N PRO A 6 15.22 4.00 -9.90
CA PRO A 6 14.08 3.66 -9.04
C PRO A 6 13.87 2.14 -9.00
N LEU A 7 13.52 1.60 -7.83
CA LEU A 7 13.21 0.17 -7.67
C LEU A 7 11.95 -0.22 -8.45
N VAL A 8 10.93 0.66 -8.44
CA VAL A 8 9.73 0.48 -9.25
C VAL A 8 9.61 1.67 -10.18
N LYS A 9 9.43 1.41 -11.48
CA LYS A 9 9.23 2.42 -12.52
C LYS A 9 7.96 2.13 -13.29
N ILE A 10 7.01 3.04 -13.22
CA ILE A 10 5.72 2.98 -13.91
C ILE A 10 5.70 4.05 -14.97
N ARG A 11 5.31 3.68 -16.21
CA ARG A 11 5.25 4.61 -17.35
C ARG A 11 3.99 4.39 -18.16
N ASP A 12 3.31 5.51 -18.45
CA ASP A 12 2.12 5.60 -19.29
C ASP A 12 1.07 4.54 -18.92
N LEU A 13 0.83 4.38 -17.61
CA LEU A 13 -0.03 3.34 -17.07
C LEU A 13 -1.50 3.67 -17.34
N HIS A 14 -2.19 2.78 -18.06
CA HIS A 14 -3.64 2.83 -18.27
C HIS A 14 -4.27 1.53 -17.75
N PHE A 15 -5.35 1.68 -17.02
CA PHE A 15 -6.12 0.55 -16.50
C PHE A 15 -7.59 0.92 -16.29
N SER A 16 -8.50 0.02 -16.64
CA SER A 16 -9.94 0.16 -16.40
C SER A 16 -10.52 -1.12 -15.76
N HIS A 17 -11.54 -0.96 -14.95
CA HIS A 17 -12.43 -2.04 -14.53
C HIS A 17 -13.76 -1.91 -15.31
N GLY A 18 -13.96 -2.77 -16.32
CA GLY A 18 -15.04 -2.60 -17.28
C GLY A 18 -14.92 -1.21 -17.96
N ASP A 19 -16.00 -0.44 -17.95
CA ASP A 19 -16.04 0.90 -18.54
C ASP A 19 -15.44 1.99 -17.63
N ARG A 20 -15.16 1.67 -16.35
CA ARG A 20 -14.61 2.63 -15.41
C ARG A 20 -13.09 2.75 -15.55
N VAL A 21 -12.63 3.88 -16.05
CA VAL A 21 -11.20 4.24 -16.10
C VAL A 21 -10.70 4.45 -14.67
N ILE A 22 -9.63 3.76 -14.30
CA ILE A 22 -8.94 3.87 -13.00
C ILE A 22 -7.64 4.65 -13.15
N PHE A 23 -6.85 4.34 -14.19
CA PHE A 23 -5.62 5.06 -14.52
C PHE A 23 -5.62 5.47 -15.97
N ASP A 24 -5.15 6.69 -16.23
CA ASP A 24 -5.10 7.32 -17.54
C ASP A 24 -3.75 8.05 -17.74
N GLY A 25 -2.73 7.28 -18.09
CA GLY A 25 -1.38 7.80 -18.34
C GLY A 25 -0.62 8.14 -17.06
N VAL A 26 -0.57 7.23 -16.08
CA VAL A 26 0.11 7.45 -14.79
C VAL A 26 1.60 7.10 -14.89
N ASP A 27 2.45 8.04 -14.46
CA ASP A 27 3.89 7.88 -14.29
C ASP A 27 4.28 7.97 -12.81
N ILE A 28 5.01 6.98 -12.31
CA ILE A 28 5.49 6.94 -10.90
C ILE A 28 6.88 6.32 -10.87
N ASP A 29 7.77 6.93 -10.09
CA ASP A 29 9.08 6.39 -9.72
C ASP A 29 9.13 6.14 -8.22
N ILE A 30 9.42 4.91 -7.81
CA ILE A 30 9.61 4.54 -6.40
C ILE A 30 11.12 4.40 -6.15
N PRO A 31 11.74 5.36 -5.45
CA PRO A 31 13.16 5.29 -5.12
C PRO A 31 13.46 4.11 -4.20
N GLN A 32 14.60 3.45 -4.44
CA GLN A 32 15.06 2.36 -3.59
C GLN A 32 15.40 2.85 -2.18
N GLY A 33 15.05 2.04 -1.16
CA GLY A 33 15.39 2.31 0.24
C GLY A 33 14.63 3.49 0.86
N ARG A 34 13.55 3.94 0.23
CA ARG A 34 12.72 5.05 0.70
C ARG A 34 11.30 4.61 1.00
N VAL A 35 10.62 5.41 1.82
CA VAL A 35 9.17 5.29 2.03
C VAL A 35 8.47 6.21 1.03
N THR A 36 7.78 5.61 0.06
CA THR A 36 6.96 6.33 -0.92
C THR A 36 5.50 6.08 -0.64
N ALA A 37 4.75 7.15 -0.42
CA ALA A 37 3.31 7.09 -0.26
C ALA A 37 2.58 7.39 -1.57
N ILE A 38 1.48 6.68 -1.79
CA ILE A 38 0.53 6.93 -2.87
C ILE A 38 -0.80 7.23 -2.20
N MET A 39 -1.20 8.48 -2.25
CA MET A 39 -2.33 9.03 -1.52
C MET A 39 -3.42 9.50 -2.48
N GLY A 40 -4.62 9.68 -1.97
CA GLY A 40 -5.75 10.19 -2.72
C GLY A 40 -7.07 9.72 -2.16
N PRO A 41 -8.20 10.30 -2.59
CA PRO A 41 -9.54 9.93 -2.15
C PRO A 41 -9.83 8.43 -2.32
N SER A 42 -10.83 7.93 -1.60
CA SER A 42 -11.29 6.55 -1.75
C SER A 42 -11.74 6.28 -3.18
N GLY A 43 -11.44 5.08 -3.70
CA GLY A 43 -11.83 4.69 -5.06
C GLY A 43 -10.92 5.21 -6.19
N THR A 44 -9.80 5.90 -5.90
CA THR A 44 -8.82 6.36 -6.91
C THR A 44 -7.91 5.26 -7.45
N GLY A 45 -8.07 4.01 -7.00
CA GLY A 45 -7.31 2.87 -7.53
C GLY A 45 -6.03 2.53 -6.78
N LYS A 46 -5.79 3.06 -5.57
CA LYS A 46 -4.57 2.82 -4.79
C LYS A 46 -4.25 1.33 -4.62
N THR A 47 -5.20 0.53 -4.11
CA THR A 47 -5.07 -0.94 -4.02
C THR A 47 -4.88 -1.61 -5.39
N THR A 48 -5.55 -1.08 -6.43
CA THR A 48 -5.38 -1.55 -7.82
C THR A 48 -3.94 -1.38 -8.29
N LEU A 49 -3.31 -0.25 -7.95
CA LEU A 49 -1.91 0.00 -8.29
C LEU A 49 -0.96 -1.04 -7.65
N LEU A 50 -1.16 -1.38 -6.38
CA LEU A 50 -0.38 -2.44 -5.72
C LEU A 50 -0.57 -3.81 -6.41
N LYS A 51 -1.81 -4.13 -6.81
CA LYS A 51 -2.10 -5.36 -7.57
C LYS A 51 -1.44 -5.39 -8.94
N LEU A 52 -1.33 -4.25 -9.61
CA LEU A 52 -0.62 -4.11 -10.88
C LEU A 52 0.89 -4.26 -10.69
N ILE A 53 1.49 -3.63 -9.67
CA ILE A 53 2.91 -3.78 -9.30
C ILE A 53 3.22 -5.25 -8.96
N GLY A 54 2.34 -5.92 -8.22
CA GLY A 54 2.47 -7.34 -7.88
C GLY A 54 2.14 -8.30 -9.04
N GLY A 55 1.76 -7.80 -10.22
CA GLY A 55 1.41 -8.60 -11.39
C GLY A 55 0.12 -9.44 -11.22
N GLN A 56 -0.75 -9.10 -10.26
CA GLN A 56 -2.06 -9.75 -10.07
C GLN A 56 -3.08 -9.25 -11.09
N LEU A 57 -2.95 -8.00 -11.51
CA LEU A 57 -3.72 -7.39 -12.59
C LEU A 57 -2.77 -7.00 -13.72
N ARG A 58 -3.30 -6.89 -14.94
CA ARG A 58 -2.53 -6.50 -16.11
C ARG A 58 -3.05 -5.15 -16.63
N PRO A 59 -2.16 -4.17 -16.90
CA PRO A 59 -2.58 -2.90 -17.45
C PRO A 59 -3.05 -3.08 -18.92
N SER A 60 -3.93 -2.18 -19.36
CA SER A 60 -4.34 -2.12 -20.77
C SER A 60 -3.24 -1.50 -21.64
N LYS A 61 -2.44 -0.56 -21.08
CA LYS A 61 -1.31 0.09 -21.72
C LYS A 61 -0.29 0.52 -20.68
N GLY A 62 0.95 0.74 -21.10
CA GLY A 62 2.05 1.17 -20.25
C GLY A 62 2.92 0.03 -19.77
N THR A 63 3.91 0.36 -18.94
CA THR A 63 4.88 -0.60 -18.41
C THR A 63 5.09 -0.42 -16.91
N ILE A 64 5.31 -1.53 -16.21
CA ILE A 64 5.70 -1.54 -14.81
C ILE A 64 6.96 -2.37 -14.67
N LEU A 65 8.07 -1.70 -14.37
CA LEU A 65 9.34 -2.34 -14.08
C LEU A 65 9.53 -2.42 -12.58
N VAL A 66 9.92 -3.58 -12.08
CA VAL A 66 10.34 -3.80 -10.70
C VAL A 66 11.74 -4.40 -10.72
N ASP A 67 12.69 -3.72 -10.10
CA ASP A 67 14.12 -4.10 -10.15
C ASP A 67 14.62 -4.31 -11.59
N GLY A 68 14.17 -3.48 -12.52
CA GLY A 68 14.49 -3.54 -13.94
C GLY A 68 13.71 -4.59 -14.75
N GLU A 69 12.93 -5.46 -14.12
CA GLU A 69 12.15 -6.50 -14.79
C GLU A 69 10.72 -6.02 -15.10
N ASP A 70 10.27 -6.15 -16.36
CA ASP A 70 8.88 -5.84 -16.75
C ASP A 70 7.94 -6.93 -16.20
N VAL A 71 7.20 -6.59 -15.15
CA VAL A 71 6.32 -7.50 -14.39
C VAL A 71 5.35 -8.24 -15.30
N HIS A 72 4.85 -7.58 -16.34
CA HIS A 72 3.79 -8.11 -17.21
C HIS A 72 4.32 -8.89 -18.43
N ARG A 73 5.64 -8.94 -18.59
CA ARG A 73 6.33 -9.76 -19.59
C ARG A 73 7.03 -10.97 -19.00
N LEU A 74 7.08 -11.09 -17.67
CA LEU A 74 7.68 -12.23 -17.01
C LEU A 74 6.91 -13.52 -17.26
N SER A 75 7.65 -14.63 -17.38
CA SER A 75 7.05 -15.95 -17.29
C SER A 75 6.46 -16.18 -15.89
N ARG A 76 5.49 -17.12 -15.77
CA ARG A 76 4.88 -17.46 -14.47
C ARG A 76 5.94 -17.78 -13.41
N LYS A 77 6.99 -18.53 -13.75
CA LYS A 77 8.08 -18.91 -12.83
C LYS A 77 8.93 -17.70 -12.43
N ALA A 78 9.22 -16.80 -13.36
CA ALA A 78 9.98 -15.56 -13.07
C ALA A 78 9.17 -14.60 -12.20
N LEU A 79 7.88 -14.41 -12.50
CA LEU A 79 6.98 -13.59 -11.68
C LEU A 79 6.85 -14.14 -10.25
N TYR A 80 6.79 -15.46 -10.08
CA TYR A 80 6.76 -16.08 -8.76
C TYR A 80 8.04 -15.78 -7.97
N ARG A 81 9.22 -15.88 -8.59
CA ARG A 81 10.50 -15.51 -7.97
C ARG A 81 10.57 -14.02 -7.61
N LEU A 82 10.05 -13.15 -8.47
CA LEU A 82 9.99 -11.71 -8.19
C LEU A 82 9.10 -11.45 -6.96
N ARG A 83 7.92 -12.08 -6.88
CA ARG A 83 6.98 -11.94 -5.75
C ARG A 83 7.57 -12.40 -4.41
N MET A 84 8.44 -13.41 -4.39
CA MET A 84 9.14 -13.81 -3.15
C MET A 84 10.04 -12.71 -2.59
N ARG A 85 10.45 -11.76 -3.41
CA ARG A 85 11.25 -10.57 -3.03
C ARG A 85 10.37 -9.36 -2.67
N MET A 86 9.05 -9.51 -2.66
CA MET A 86 8.08 -8.49 -2.32
C MET A 86 7.26 -8.93 -1.11
N GLY A 87 7.20 -8.09 -0.08
CA GLY A 87 6.27 -8.26 1.03
C GLY A 87 4.95 -7.53 0.75
N MET A 88 3.86 -8.02 1.34
CA MET A 88 2.56 -7.37 1.26
C MET A 88 1.88 -7.38 2.62
N LEU A 89 1.50 -6.19 3.10
CA LEU A 89 0.61 -6.01 4.24
C LEU A 89 -0.76 -5.58 3.71
N PHE A 90 -1.73 -6.48 3.82
CA PHE A 90 -3.11 -6.23 3.41
C PHE A 90 -3.88 -5.44 4.47
N GLN A 91 -4.90 -4.71 4.07
CA GLN A 91 -5.76 -3.91 4.94
C GLN A 91 -6.37 -4.73 6.11
N SER A 92 -6.76 -5.98 5.90
CA SER A 92 -7.27 -6.87 6.95
C SER A 92 -6.17 -7.60 7.74
N GLY A 93 -4.87 -7.40 7.38
CA GLY A 93 -3.76 -8.23 7.86
C GLY A 93 -3.72 -9.61 7.21
N ALA A 94 -4.86 -10.17 6.80
CA ALA A 94 -5.01 -11.46 6.12
C ALA A 94 -4.22 -12.60 6.78
N LEU A 95 -4.26 -12.69 8.12
CA LEU A 95 -3.65 -13.80 8.85
C LEU A 95 -4.39 -15.11 8.55
N LEU A 96 -3.63 -16.20 8.53
CA LEU A 96 -4.18 -17.57 8.45
C LEU A 96 -4.82 -17.87 9.82
N THR A 97 -6.14 -17.97 9.85
CA THR A 97 -6.93 -17.98 11.09
C THR A 97 -6.77 -19.24 11.93
N ASP A 98 -6.41 -20.34 11.30
CA ASP A 98 -6.17 -21.67 11.87
C ASP A 98 -4.70 -21.91 12.28
N LEU A 99 -3.83 -20.92 12.06
CA LEU A 99 -2.42 -20.99 12.45
C LEU A 99 -2.11 -19.99 13.58
N LYS A 100 -1.28 -20.43 14.52
CA LYS A 100 -0.74 -19.57 15.57
C LYS A 100 0.08 -18.42 14.97
N VAL A 101 0.31 -17.38 15.76
CA VAL A 101 1.18 -16.24 15.41
C VAL A 101 2.55 -16.71 14.90
N TYR A 102 3.18 -17.66 15.61
CA TYR A 102 4.45 -18.24 15.18
C TYR A 102 4.36 -18.84 13.78
N ASP A 103 3.35 -19.68 13.52
CA ASP A 103 3.20 -20.39 12.26
C ASP A 103 2.80 -19.46 11.10
N ASN A 104 2.04 -18.41 11.37
CA ASN A 104 1.77 -17.35 10.39
C ASN A 104 3.08 -16.73 9.86
N VAL A 105 4.03 -16.43 10.74
CA VAL A 105 5.33 -15.86 10.34
C VAL A 105 6.28 -16.91 9.76
N ALA A 106 6.21 -18.16 10.24
CA ALA A 106 7.01 -19.27 9.73
C ALA A 106 6.57 -19.74 8.34
N TYR A 107 5.28 -19.57 8.00
CA TYR A 107 4.67 -20.09 6.78
C TYR A 107 5.46 -19.75 5.51
N PRO A 108 5.77 -18.46 5.20
CA PRO A 108 6.55 -18.16 4.00
C PRO A 108 7.96 -18.72 4.01
N LEU A 109 8.59 -18.89 5.17
CA LEU A 109 9.91 -19.49 5.28
C LEU A 109 9.87 -20.98 4.95
N ARG A 110 8.88 -21.72 5.47
CA ARG A 110 8.69 -23.16 5.18
C ARG A 110 8.33 -23.41 3.73
N GLU A 111 7.47 -22.55 3.16
CA GLU A 111 6.98 -22.71 1.78
C GLU A 111 8.04 -22.38 0.72
N HIS A 112 8.93 -21.42 0.99
CA HIS A 112 9.80 -20.84 -0.03
C HIS A 112 11.29 -21.07 0.23
N THR A 113 11.67 -21.75 1.32
CA THR A 113 13.08 -22.04 1.62
C THR A 113 13.26 -23.48 2.04
N ASN A 114 14.51 -23.97 1.95
CA ASN A 114 14.91 -25.30 2.47
C ASN A 114 15.62 -25.16 3.83
N LEU A 115 15.30 -24.13 4.62
CA LEU A 115 15.92 -23.90 5.92
C LEU A 115 15.46 -24.96 6.95
N PRO A 116 16.37 -25.46 7.80
CA PRO A 116 15.96 -26.34 8.90
C PRO A 116 15.11 -25.60 9.92
N GLU A 117 14.18 -26.29 10.59
CA GLU A 117 13.25 -25.68 11.57
C GLU A 117 13.96 -24.90 12.69
N SER A 118 15.17 -25.31 13.08
CA SER A 118 15.98 -24.59 14.06
C SER A 118 16.36 -23.18 13.58
N MET A 119 16.62 -22.98 12.29
CA MET A 119 16.88 -21.67 11.68
C MET A 119 15.59 -20.89 11.49
N ILE A 120 14.52 -21.53 10.98
CA ILE A 120 13.20 -20.92 10.84
C ILE A 120 12.75 -20.36 12.18
N ARG A 121 12.90 -21.13 13.27
CA ARG A 121 12.56 -20.66 14.61
C ARG A 121 13.30 -19.38 15.00
N ARG A 122 14.59 -19.29 14.73
CA ARG A 122 15.39 -18.10 15.05
C ARG A 122 14.90 -16.89 14.26
N LEU A 123 14.69 -17.04 12.95
CA LEU A 123 14.19 -15.99 12.07
C LEU A 123 12.80 -15.49 12.52
N VAL A 124 11.88 -16.41 12.78
CA VAL A 124 10.53 -16.07 13.27
C VAL A 124 10.59 -15.26 14.57
N LEU A 125 11.41 -15.70 15.55
CA LEU A 125 11.54 -14.98 16.82
C LEU A 125 12.14 -13.59 16.60
N MET A 126 13.11 -13.42 15.70
CA MET A 126 13.69 -12.13 15.34
C MET A 126 12.63 -11.22 14.68
N LYS A 127 11.83 -11.74 13.73
CA LYS A 127 10.78 -10.94 13.07
C LYS A 127 9.67 -10.54 14.05
N LEU A 128 9.27 -11.44 14.95
CA LEU A 128 8.29 -11.12 16.00
C LEU A 128 8.85 -10.13 17.03
N GLU A 129 10.15 -10.20 17.36
CA GLU A 129 10.80 -9.19 18.20
C GLU A 129 10.79 -7.82 17.55
N ALA A 130 11.13 -7.74 16.25
CA ALA A 130 11.15 -6.50 15.49
C ALA A 130 9.79 -5.75 15.52
N VAL A 131 8.68 -6.48 15.65
CA VAL A 131 7.33 -5.90 15.76
C VAL A 131 6.79 -5.89 17.21
N GLY A 132 7.61 -6.26 18.20
CA GLY A 132 7.27 -6.24 19.63
C GLY A 132 6.27 -7.32 20.06
N LEU A 133 6.20 -8.46 19.33
CA LEU A 133 5.19 -9.51 19.57
C LEU A 133 5.79 -10.91 19.81
N ARG A 134 7.09 -11.00 20.17
CA ARG A 134 7.72 -12.29 20.47
C ARG A 134 6.99 -13.07 21.56
N GLY A 135 6.47 -12.38 22.59
CA GLY A 135 5.70 -12.99 23.67
C GLY A 135 4.34 -13.57 23.22
N ALA A 136 3.78 -13.06 22.14
CA ALA A 136 2.48 -13.48 21.60
C ALA A 136 2.56 -14.68 20.62
N ARG A 137 3.75 -15.28 20.43
CA ARG A 137 3.99 -16.32 19.42
C ARG A 137 3.07 -17.55 19.49
N GLY A 138 2.54 -17.85 20.70
CA GLY A 138 1.66 -18.99 20.93
C GLY A 138 0.18 -18.70 20.74
N LEU A 139 -0.21 -17.44 20.58
CA LEU A 139 -1.60 -17.03 20.43
C LEU A 139 -2.15 -17.36 19.05
N MET A 140 -3.48 -17.52 18.99
CA MET A 140 -4.23 -17.60 17.73
C MET A 140 -4.59 -16.19 17.25
N PRO A 141 -4.83 -15.97 15.94
CA PRO A 141 -5.27 -14.67 15.42
C PRO A 141 -6.50 -14.09 16.10
N ALA A 142 -7.45 -14.94 16.53
CA ALA A 142 -8.66 -14.53 17.23
C ALA A 142 -8.40 -13.94 18.63
N GLU A 143 -7.22 -14.20 19.22
CA GLU A 143 -6.82 -13.69 20.53
C GLU A 143 -6.05 -12.35 20.43
N LEU A 144 -5.84 -11.84 19.21
CA LEU A 144 -5.08 -10.62 18.98
C LEU A 144 -6.00 -9.40 18.89
N SER A 145 -5.53 -8.26 19.40
CA SER A 145 -6.13 -6.98 19.01
C SER A 145 -5.87 -6.67 17.53
N GLY A 146 -6.66 -5.78 16.93
CA GLY A 146 -6.47 -5.38 15.52
C GLY A 146 -5.07 -4.86 15.22
N GLY A 147 -4.51 -4.04 16.14
CA GLY A 147 -3.13 -3.55 16.01
C GLY A 147 -2.08 -4.67 16.17
N MET A 148 -2.31 -5.65 17.05
CA MET A 148 -1.43 -6.82 17.16
C MET A 148 -1.48 -7.67 15.90
N ALA A 149 -2.68 -7.94 15.36
CA ALA A 149 -2.86 -8.73 14.14
C ALA A 149 -2.11 -8.11 12.95
N ARG A 150 -2.16 -6.77 12.79
CA ARG A 150 -1.41 -6.07 11.74
C ARG A 150 0.09 -6.15 11.93
N ARG A 151 0.59 -6.06 13.15
CA ARG A 151 2.02 -6.22 13.44
C ARG A 151 2.50 -7.65 13.18
N VAL A 152 1.70 -8.67 13.47
CA VAL A 152 2.00 -10.07 13.06
C VAL A 152 2.03 -10.20 11.52
N ALA A 153 1.06 -9.60 10.83
CA ALA A 153 1.02 -9.61 9.37
C ALA A 153 2.24 -8.88 8.76
N LEU A 154 2.72 -7.80 9.40
CA LEU A 154 3.97 -7.14 9.03
C LEU A 154 5.17 -8.06 9.24
N ALA A 155 5.28 -8.75 10.39
CA ALA A 155 6.34 -9.72 10.64
C ALA A 155 6.36 -10.83 9.58
N ARG A 156 5.19 -11.32 9.15
CA ARG A 156 5.05 -12.28 8.05
C ARG A 156 5.48 -11.69 6.71
N ALA A 157 5.09 -10.45 6.42
CA ALA A 157 5.44 -9.78 5.16
C ALA A 157 6.96 -9.60 4.99
N ILE A 158 7.70 -9.42 6.10
CA ILE A 158 9.16 -9.27 6.10
C ILE A 158 9.92 -10.58 6.39
N ALA A 159 9.24 -11.73 6.48
CA ALA A 159 9.86 -12.99 6.88
C ALA A 159 10.99 -13.44 5.93
N LEU A 160 10.83 -13.22 4.63
CA LEU A 160 11.79 -13.59 3.58
C LEU A 160 12.83 -12.51 3.27
N ASP A 161 12.98 -11.47 4.11
CA ASP A 161 13.84 -10.31 3.85
C ASP A 161 13.64 -9.70 2.45
N PRO A 162 12.41 -9.24 2.14
CA PRO A 162 12.08 -8.75 0.81
C PRO A 162 12.82 -7.44 0.50
N MET A 163 13.02 -7.14 -0.79
CA MET A 163 13.60 -5.87 -1.24
C MET A 163 12.62 -4.70 -1.07
N MET A 164 11.32 -4.98 -1.05
CA MET A 164 10.28 -3.99 -0.81
C MET A 164 9.07 -4.58 -0.08
N VAL A 165 8.36 -3.73 0.65
CA VAL A 165 7.05 -4.06 1.23
C VAL A 165 6.00 -3.07 0.72
N MET A 166 4.88 -3.60 0.27
CA MET A 166 3.69 -2.86 -0.10
C MET A 166 2.68 -2.89 1.05
N TYR A 167 2.16 -1.73 1.43
CA TYR A 167 1.21 -1.56 2.52
C TYR A 167 -0.11 -1.05 1.95
N ASP A 168 -1.16 -1.85 2.06
CA ASP A 168 -2.50 -1.50 1.58
C ASP A 168 -3.36 -1.02 2.74
N GLU A 169 -3.56 0.31 2.83
CA GLU A 169 -4.35 1.00 3.85
C GLU A 169 -4.03 0.49 5.29
N PRO A 170 -2.76 0.56 5.72
CA PRO A 170 -2.30 -0.11 6.95
C PRO A 170 -2.88 0.49 8.22
N PHE A 171 -3.33 1.75 8.20
CA PHE A 171 -3.81 2.48 9.37
C PHE A 171 -5.32 2.38 9.57
N THR A 172 -6.06 2.08 8.52
CA THR A 172 -7.53 2.07 8.52
C THR A 172 -8.12 1.19 9.63
N GLY A 173 -9.02 1.78 10.43
CA GLY A 173 -9.75 1.07 11.50
C GLY A 173 -8.90 0.73 12.73
N GLN A 174 -7.77 1.40 12.92
CA GLN A 174 -6.97 1.29 14.14
C GLN A 174 -7.21 2.50 15.06
N ASP A 175 -6.92 2.29 16.35
CA ASP A 175 -6.83 3.38 17.31
C ASP A 175 -5.55 4.21 17.08
N PRO A 176 -5.51 5.50 17.52
CA PRO A 176 -4.38 6.39 17.28
C PRO A 176 -3.02 5.86 17.81
N ILE A 177 -3.02 5.15 18.93
CA ILE A 177 -1.78 4.59 19.51
C ILE A 177 -1.25 3.48 18.60
N SER A 178 -2.12 2.57 18.16
CA SER A 178 -1.77 1.47 17.24
C SER A 178 -1.30 2.00 15.89
N MET A 179 -1.92 3.07 15.36
CA MET A 179 -1.47 3.75 14.15
C MET A 179 -0.06 4.31 14.30
N GLY A 180 0.20 5.08 15.36
CA GLY A 180 1.53 5.64 15.63
C GLY A 180 2.61 4.57 15.79
N VAL A 181 2.31 3.46 16.49
CA VAL A 181 3.23 2.33 16.63
C VAL A 181 3.55 1.70 15.26
N LEU A 182 2.52 1.45 14.44
CA LEU A 182 2.73 0.84 13.12
C LEU A 182 3.51 1.78 12.20
N ALA A 183 3.21 3.08 12.19
CA ALA A 183 3.94 4.08 11.42
C ALA A 183 5.43 4.10 11.79
N GLN A 184 5.74 4.13 13.09
CA GLN A 184 7.13 4.05 13.56
C GLN A 184 7.81 2.73 13.16
N LEU A 185 7.11 1.60 13.20
CA LEU A 185 7.66 0.31 12.76
C LEU A 185 8.01 0.33 11.28
N VAL A 186 7.13 0.84 10.42
CA VAL A 186 7.40 1.01 8.98
C VAL A 186 8.67 1.84 8.77
N ARG A 187 8.78 2.99 9.45
CA ARG A 187 9.97 3.87 9.33
C ARG A 187 11.24 3.19 9.82
N ARG A 188 11.21 2.56 11.01
CA ARG A 188 12.37 1.86 11.57
C ARG A 188 12.84 0.69 10.70
N LEU A 189 11.91 -0.10 10.13
CA LEU A 189 12.26 -1.19 9.21
C LEU A 189 12.90 -0.66 7.94
N ASN A 190 12.38 0.45 7.38
CA ASN A 190 12.96 1.10 6.23
C ASN A 190 14.40 1.57 6.53
N ASP A 191 14.61 2.28 7.64
CA ASP A 191 15.92 2.84 8.01
C ASP A 191 16.95 1.74 8.31
N ALA A 192 16.55 0.72 9.08
CA ALA A 192 17.48 -0.33 9.52
C ALA A 192 17.87 -1.30 8.40
N ALA A 193 16.94 -1.67 7.54
CA ALA A 193 17.15 -2.66 6.48
C ALA A 193 17.31 -2.04 5.07
N ARG A 194 17.27 -0.72 4.94
CA ARG A 194 17.16 -0.01 3.65
C ARG A 194 16.03 -0.59 2.77
N LEU A 195 14.97 -1.01 3.43
CA LEU A 195 13.80 -1.60 2.81
C LEU A 195 13.06 -0.53 2.00
N THR A 196 12.65 -0.84 0.78
CA THR A 196 11.77 0.05 0.04
C THR A 196 10.33 -0.15 0.51
N SER A 197 9.64 0.93 0.87
CA SER A 197 8.26 0.87 1.35
C SER A 197 7.34 1.63 0.40
N ILE A 198 6.28 0.97 -0.07
CA ILE A 198 5.21 1.57 -0.87
C ILE A 198 3.95 1.56 -0.03
N LEU A 199 3.49 2.74 0.37
CA LEU A 199 2.34 2.89 1.25
C LEU A 199 1.16 3.47 0.46
N VAL A 200 0.04 2.78 0.39
CA VAL A 200 -1.19 3.38 -0.10
C VAL A 200 -2.10 3.67 1.07
N SER A 201 -2.55 4.93 1.18
CA SER A 201 -3.38 5.37 2.29
C SER A 201 -4.20 6.61 1.94
N HIS A 202 -5.26 6.84 2.70
CA HIS A 202 -6.00 8.10 2.76
C HIS A 202 -5.79 8.82 4.10
N ASP A 203 -5.09 8.19 5.07
CA ASP A 203 -4.74 8.80 6.36
C ASP A 203 -3.54 9.72 6.15
N VAL A 204 -3.79 11.03 6.11
CA VAL A 204 -2.80 12.03 5.66
C VAL A 204 -1.69 12.20 6.68
N GLU A 205 -2.04 12.41 7.95
CA GLU A 205 -1.09 12.80 9.00
C GLU A 205 -0.04 11.70 9.24
N GLU A 206 -0.48 10.47 9.52
CA GLU A 206 0.39 9.34 9.81
C GLU A 206 1.26 8.98 8.59
N THR A 207 0.65 9.03 7.40
CA THR A 207 1.35 8.68 6.17
C THR A 207 2.41 9.73 5.82
N ALA A 208 2.08 11.01 5.89
CA ALA A 208 3.02 12.10 5.62
C ALA A 208 4.17 12.12 6.63
N GLY A 209 3.87 11.81 7.90
CA GLY A 209 4.85 11.79 8.98
C GLY A 209 6.01 10.79 8.79
N ILE A 210 5.81 9.75 7.98
CA ILE A 210 6.83 8.70 7.75
C ILE A 210 7.34 8.64 6.31
N SER A 211 6.77 9.41 5.38
CA SER A 211 7.10 9.33 3.96
C SER A 211 8.24 10.24 3.55
N ASP A 212 9.10 9.75 2.65
CA ASP A 212 10.12 10.55 1.98
C ASP A 212 9.58 11.23 0.71
N LEU A 213 8.63 10.57 0.03
CA LEU A 213 8.02 11.01 -1.21
C LEU A 213 6.53 10.65 -1.21
N ILE A 214 5.70 11.54 -1.70
CA ILE A 214 4.25 11.32 -1.81
C ILE A 214 3.82 11.60 -3.25
N TYR A 215 2.99 10.72 -3.80
CA TYR A 215 2.23 10.93 -5.02
C TYR A 215 0.76 11.07 -4.67
N VAL A 216 0.11 12.14 -5.12
CA VAL A 216 -1.32 12.35 -4.91
C VAL A 216 -2.07 11.97 -6.19
N LEU A 217 -2.96 10.97 -6.07
CA LEU A 217 -3.81 10.49 -7.16
C LEU A 217 -5.20 11.12 -7.11
N SER A 218 -5.68 11.59 -8.24
CA SER A 218 -7.07 12.02 -8.43
C SER A 218 -7.45 11.93 -9.90
N GLY A 219 -8.71 11.57 -10.20
CA GLY A 219 -9.21 11.50 -11.57
C GLY A 219 -8.40 10.60 -12.52
N GLY A 220 -7.82 9.52 -11.98
CA GLY A 220 -7.01 8.57 -12.77
C GLY A 220 -5.59 9.05 -13.08
N LYS A 221 -5.13 10.14 -12.50
CA LYS A 221 -3.82 10.75 -12.76
C LYS A 221 -3.06 11.06 -11.48
N VAL A 222 -1.74 11.19 -11.58
CA VAL A 222 -0.94 11.86 -10.56
C VAL A 222 -1.14 13.36 -10.74
N ILE A 223 -1.77 13.99 -9.75
CA ILE A 223 -2.02 15.44 -9.77
C ILE A 223 -0.83 16.25 -9.27
N GLU A 224 -0.08 15.70 -8.33
CA GLU A 224 1.17 16.29 -7.81
C GLU A 224 2.01 15.23 -7.11
N SER A 225 3.32 15.46 -7.03
CA SER A 225 4.23 14.63 -6.23
C SER A 225 5.32 15.48 -5.60
N GLY A 226 5.79 15.08 -4.42
CA GLY A 226 6.83 15.81 -3.70
C GLY A 226 7.06 15.26 -2.30
N THR A 227 7.92 15.95 -1.54
CA THR A 227 8.07 15.66 -0.11
C THR A 227 6.80 16.08 0.64
N PRO A 228 6.53 15.52 1.84
CA PRO A 228 5.39 15.96 2.67
C PRO A 228 5.34 17.48 2.87
N GLN A 229 6.50 18.10 3.09
CA GLN A 229 6.61 19.56 3.29
C GLN A 229 6.23 20.33 2.03
N ALA A 230 6.66 19.88 0.85
CA ALA A 230 6.33 20.52 -0.43
C ALA A 230 4.82 20.46 -0.71
N LEU A 231 4.20 19.29 -0.47
CA LEU A 231 2.76 19.12 -0.66
C LEU A 231 1.93 19.88 0.36
N GLY A 232 2.42 20.06 1.58
CA GLY A 232 1.75 20.85 2.62
C GLY A 232 1.61 22.35 2.26
N VAL A 233 2.45 22.87 1.35
CA VAL A 233 2.40 24.26 0.85
C VAL A 233 1.98 24.33 -0.63
N SER A 234 1.47 23.24 -1.18
CA SER A 234 1.01 23.17 -2.57
C SER A 234 -0.01 24.26 -2.90
N ARG A 235 0.03 24.76 -4.14
CA ARG A 235 -0.96 25.70 -4.67
C ARG A 235 -2.12 25.01 -5.37
N SER A 236 -2.03 23.73 -5.64
CA SER A 236 -3.09 22.93 -6.27
C SER A 236 -4.33 22.87 -5.37
N PRO A 237 -5.51 23.33 -5.82
CA PRO A 237 -6.73 23.25 -5.02
C PRO A 237 -7.09 21.81 -4.61
N ALA A 238 -6.87 20.82 -5.50
CA ALA A 238 -7.17 19.43 -5.22
C ALA A 238 -6.20 18.81 -4.17
N VAL A 239 -4.91 19.18 -4.22
CA VAL A 239 -3.94 18.76 -3.22
C VAL A 239 -4.24 19.42 -1.87
N LYS A 240 -4.55 20.72 -1.85
CA LYS A 240 -4.96 21.41 -0.62
C LYS A 240 -6.19 20.78 0.02
N GLN A 241 -7.23 20.52 -0.80
CA GLN A 241 -8.44 19.87 -0.31
C GLN A 241 -8.12 18.53 0.32
N PHE A 242 -7.36 17.67 -0.37
CA PHE A 242 -7.04 16.33 0.12
C PHE A 242 -6.12 16.36 1.34
N MET A 243 -4.99 17.08 1.26
CA MET A 243 -4.01 17.15 2.36
C MET A 243 -4.55 17.87 3.59
N GLY A 244 -5.45 18.82 3.41
CA GLY A 244 -6.08 19.58 4.51
C GLY A 244 -7.41 19.00 5.00
N GLY A 245 -7.93 17.92 4.38
CA GLY A 245 -9.24 17.36 4.72
C GLY A 245 -10.39 18.36 4.54
N LEU A 246 -10.27 19.28 3.55
CA LEU A 246 -11.25 20.35 3.38
C LEU A 246 -12.53 19.82 2.71
N PRO A 247 -13.73 20.16 3.22
CA PRO A 247 -14.99 19.73 2.63
C PRO A 247 -15.23 20.32 1.24
N ASP A 248 -14.78 21.57 1.03
CA ASP A 248 -14.95 22.30 -0.22
C ASP A 248 -13.71 22.21 -1.11
N GLY A 249 -13.90 21.95 -2.41
CA GLY A 249 -12.81 21.87 -3.38
C GLY A 249 -13.20 21.15 -4.67
N PRO A 250 -12.21 20.84 -5.53
CA PRO A 250 -12.45 20.19 -6.82
C PRO A 250 -13.06 18.79 -6.73
N VAL A 251 -12.85 18.08 -5.61
CA VAL A 251 -13.51 16.79 -5.35
C VAL A 251 -14.89 17.10 -4.78
N GLY A 252 -15.94 16.95 -5.62
CA GLY A 252 -17.30 17.27 -5.25
C GLY A 252 -17.86 16.31 -4.19
N PHE A 253 -18.65 16.85 -3.26
CA PHE A 253 -19.40 16.09 -2.27
C PHE A 253 -20.60 15.37 -2.90
N HIS A 254 -21.25 16.01 -3.89
CA HIS A 254 -22.45 15.48 -4.52
C HIS A 254 -22.10 14.54 -5.67
N TYR A 255 -22.79 13.39 -5.71
CA TYR A 255 -22.82 12.56 -6.91
C TYR A 255 -23.56 13.32 -8.02
N SER A 256 -23.05 13.24 -9.25
CA SER A 256 -23.65 13.95 -10.39
C SER A 256 -25.09 13.50 -10.60
N ALA A 257 -26.02 14.46 -10.53
CA ALA A 257 -27.44 14.27 -10.74
C ALA A 257 -28.03 15.50 -11.42
N PRO A 258 -29.21 15.40 -12.05
CA PRO A 258 -30.02 16.58 -12.42
C PRO A 258 -30.26 17.46 -11.20
N THR A 259 -30.69 18.71 -11.40
CA THR A 259 -31.04 19.54 -10.25
C THR A 259 -32.22 18.94 -9.50
N LEU A 260 -32.23 19.08 -8.17
CA LEU A 260 -33.34 18.56 -7.34
C LEU A 260 -34.71 19.08 -7.82
N SER A 261 -34.76 20.32 -8.31
CA SER A 261 -35.97 20.90 -8.89
C SER A 261 -36.43 20.15 -10.15
N ASP A 262 -35.51 19.74 -11.02
CA ASP A 262 -35.85 18.99 -12.22
C ASP A 262 -36.41 17.60 -11.87
N ASP A 263 -35.75 16.90 -10.94
CA ASP A 263 -36.20 15.59 -10.45
C ASP A 263 -37.58 15.67 -9.77
N LEU A 264 -37.84 16.73 -8.98
CA LEU A 264 -39.13 16.91 -8.31
C LEU A 264 -40.25 17.32 -9.27
N LEU A 265 -39.94 18.05 -10.34
CA LEU A 265 -40.94 18.49 -11.33
C LEU A 265 -41.28 17.39 -12.35
N THR A 266 -40.30 16.53 -12.70
CA THR A 266 -40.52 15.38 -13.62
C THR A 266 -41.47 14.33 -13.03
N MET A 267 -41.56 14.20 -11.71
CA MET A 267 -42.51 13.30 -11.05
C MET A 267 -43.99 13.70 -11.16
N ARG A 268 -44.31 14.91 -11.66
CA ARG A 268 -45.70 15.38 -11.85
C ARG A 268 -46.36 15.00 -13.18
N GLY A 269 -45.62 14.28 -14.05
CA GLY A 269 -46.09 13.93 -15.39
C GLY A 269 -46.47 12.46 -15.62
N ALA A 270 -46.49 11.61 -14.57
CA ALA A 270 -46.89 10.20 -14.66
C ALA A 270 -48.14 9.95 -13.81
N SER A 271 -49.27 10.42 -14.30
CA SER A 271 -50.62 10.04 -13.79
C SER A 271 -51.49 9.65 -14.99
#